data_7911742c51070e57f3e08490e3c37c05
#
_entry.id   7911742c51070e57f3e08490e3c37c05
#
_cell.length_a   1.000
_cell.length_b   1.000
_cell.length_c   1.000
_cell.angle_alpha   90.00
_cell.angle_beta   90.00
_cell.angle_gamma   90.00
#
_symmetry.space_group_name_H-M   'P 1'
#
loop_
_entity.id
_entity.type
_entity.pdbx_description
1 polymer ?
#
loop_
_entity_poly.entity_id
_entity_poly.type
_entity_poly.pdbx_seq_one_letter_code
_entity_poly.pdbx_strand_id
1 'polypeptide(L)'
;GLGDVYKRQLYILHPNNVGRCGHICNASYAVSKGSRGLHIGEKLVSDCLLEGKKHGFGVLQFNAVVASNVHARHLYERLGFVQLGTIPGGFRMKDGSYEDICPYYHVL
;
A
#
# COMPACT_ATOMS: atom_id res chain seq x y z
N GLY A 1 -3.15 18.55 -5.50
CA GLY A 1 -4.01 18.68 -4.33
C GLY A 1 -4.46 17.33 -3.80
N LEU A 2 -5.17 17.32 -2.67
CA LEU A 2 -5.58 16.08 -2.00
C LEU A 2 -6.57 15.24 -2.82
N GLY A 3 -7.29 15.84 -3.75
CA GLY A 3 -8.23 15.12 -4.61
C GLY A 3 -7.59 14.50 -5.85
N ASP A 4 -6.33 14.81 -6.11
CA ASP A 4 -5.68 14.41 -7.34
C ASP A 4 -5.14 12.98 -7.26
N VAL A 5 -5.04 12.35 -8.43
CA VAL A 5 -4.39 11.06 -8.60
C VAL A 5 -2.97 11.32 -9.11
N TYR A 6 -1.99 10.79 -8.40
CA TYR A 6 -0.59 10.86 -8.82
C TYR A 6 -0.17 9.53 -9.43
N LYS A 7 0.41 9.57 -10.63
CA LYS A 7 0.83 8.36 -11.35
C LYS A 7 2.32 8.39 -11.62
N ARG A 8 2.98 7.29 -11.30
CA ARG A 8 4.33 6.98 -11.71
C ARG A 8 4.35 5.70 -12.54
N GLN A 9 5.50 5.41 -13.14
CA GLN A 9 5.66 4.23 -13.99
C GLN A 9 5.24 2.93 -13.30
N LEU A 10 5.48 2.78 -11.99
CA LEU A 10 5.29 1.53 -11.27
C LEU A 10 4.17 1.57 -10.23
N TYR A 11 3.56 2.73 -10.00
CA TYR A 11 2.49 2.82 -9.01
C TYR A 11 1.55 3.99 -9.29
N ILE A 12 0.38 3.92 -8.67
CA ILE A 12 -0.64 4.98 -8.69
C ILE A 12 -0.95 5.35 -7.24
N LEU A 13 -0.82 6.63 -6.91
CA LEU A 13 -1.17 7.17 -5.62
C LEU A 13 -2.49 7.92 -5.75
N HIS A 14 -3.47 7.61 -4.90
CA HIS A 14 -4.81 8.20 -4.98
C HIS A 14 -5.43 8.34 -3.60
N PRO A 15 -6.40 9.26 -3.42
CA PRO A 15 -7.13 9.35 -2.17
C PRO A 15 -7.83 8.02 -1.86
N ASN A 16 -7.70 7.55 -0.60
CA ASN A 16 -8.34 6.32 -0.17
C ASN A 16 -9.82 6.56 0.16
N ASN A 17 -10.13 7.77 0.61
CA ASN A 17 -11.47 8.19 1.02
C ASN A 17 -11.74 9.62 0.54
N VAL A 18 -12.97 10.06 0.73
CA VAL A 18 -13.41 11.42 0.39
C VAL A 18 -13.80 12.18 1.65
N GLY A 19 -14.02 13.49 1.51
CA GLY A 19 -14.45 14.34 2.61
C GLY A 19 -13.40 14.44 3.71
N ARG A 20 -13.81 14.25 4.95
CA ARG A 20 -12.93 14.42 6.11
C ARG A 20 -11.80 13.41 6.19
N CYS A 21 -11.90 12.30 5.48
CA CYS A 21 -10.86 11.28 5.38
C CYS A 21 -10.07 11.37 4.07
N GLY A 22 -10.24 12.42 3.30
CA GLY A 22 -9.56 12.61 2.00
C GLY A 22 -8.06 12.81 2.10
N HIS A 23 -7.52 13.04 3.30
CA HIS A 23 -6.07 13.15 3.55
C HIS A 23 -5.38 11.80 3.65
N ILE A 24 -6.12 10.71 3.59
CA ILE A 24 -5.56 9.35 3.57
C ILE A 24 -5.44 8.92 2.11
N CYS A 25 -4.24 8.53 1.70
CA CYS A 25 -4.03 7.99 0.35
C CYS A 25 -3.76 6.50 0.39
N ASN A 26 -3.98 5.87 -0.74
CA ASN A 26 -3.63 4.48 -0.99
C ASN A 26 -2.74 4.44 -2.22
N ALA A 27 -1.87 3.46 -2.31
CA ALA A 27 -1.03 3.26 -3.48
C ALA A 27 -1.29 1.87 -4.07
N SER A 28 -1.46 1.84 -5.39
CA SER A 28 -1.53 0.60 -6.16
C SER A 28 -0.24 0.47 -6.94
N TYR A 29 0.46 -0.65 -6.80
CA TYR A 29 1.70 -0.86 -7.51
C TYR A 29 1.86 -2.32 -7.93
N ALA A 30 2.72 -2.53 -8.92
CA ALA A 30 3.07 -3.86 -9.38
C ALA A 30 4.58 -3.94 -9.56
N VAL A 31 5.15 -5.09 -9.20
CA VAL A 31 6.56 -5.39 -9.41
C VAL A 31 6.64 -6.61 -10.31
N SER A 32 7.37 -6.50 -11.42
CA SER A 32 7.53 -7.63 -12.34
C SER A 32 8.30 -8.76 -11.66
N LYS A 33 8.06 -10.00 -12.11
CA LYS A 33 8.73 -11.17 -11.54
C LYS A 33 10.25 -11.05 -11.61
N GLY A 34 10.79 -10.51 -12.69
CA GLY A 34 12.23 -10.37 -12.87
C GLY A 34 12.87 -9.32 -11.97
N SER A 35 12.07 -8.47 -11.34
CA SER A 35 12.56 -7.41 -10.45
C SER A 35 12.49 -7.79 -8.99
N ARG A 36 11.86 -8.91 -8.65
CA ARG A 36 11.72 -9.36 -7.27
C ARG A 36 13.09 -9.72 -6.68
N GLY A 37 13.32 -9.36 -5.44
CA GLY A 37 14.57 -9.63 -4.75
C GLY A 37 15.66 -8.60 -4.97
N LEU A 38 15.42 -7.57 -5.78
CA LEU A 38 16.37 -6.49 -6.04
C LEU A 38 16.08 -5.23 -5.22
N HIS A 39 15.36 -5.36 -4.11
CA HIS A 39 14.92 -4.24 -3.26
C HIS A 39 14.04 -3.23 -4.00
N ILE A 40 13.45 -3.63 -5.12
CA ILE A 40 12.57 -2.77 -5.90
C ILE A 40 11.33 -2.38 -5.10
N GLY A 41 10.75 -3.34 -4.38
CA GLY A 41 9.58 -3.08 -3.52
C GLY A 41 9.87 -2.04 -2.45
N GLU A 42 11.04 -2.11 -1.81
CA GLU A 42 11.44 -1.14 -0.80
C GLU A 42 11.58 0.26 -1.38
N LYS A 43 12.27 0.38 -2.51
CA LYS A 43 12.42 1.67 -3.20
C LYS A 43 11.08 2.24 -3.61
N LEU A 44 10.20 1.40 -4.11
CA LEU A 44 8.88 1.79 -4.60
C LEU A 44 8.00 2.28 -3.45
N VAL A 45 7.96 1.58 -2.34
CA VAL A 45 7.18 1.99 -1.15
C VAL A 45 7.77 3.24 -0.52
N SER A 46 9.11 3.34 -0.44
CA SER A 46 9.78 4.54 0.05
C SER A 46 9.43 5.77 -0.80
N ASP A 47 9.37 5.60 -2.12
CA ASP A 47 8.97 6.66 -3.03
C ASP A 47 7.50 7.04 -2.83
N CYS A 48 6.62 6.07 -2.59
CA CYS A 48 5.22 6.33 -2.25
C CYS A 48 5.09 7.20 -1.00
N LEU A 49 5.89 6.94 0.03
CA LEU A 49 5.90 7.73 1.26
C LEU A 49 6.30 9.18 0.98
N LEU A 50 7.35 9.38 0.18
CA LEU A 50 7.82 10.72 -0.18
C LEU A 50 6.79 11.47 -1.02
N GLU A 51 6.26 10.82 -2.04
CA GLU A 51 5.31 11.45 -2.96
C GLU A 51 3.97 11.71 -2.29
N GLY A 52 3.52 10.83 -1.40
CA GLY A 52 2.30 11.06 -0.63
C GLY A 52 2.40 12.30 0.22
N LYS A 53 3.51 12.49 0.92
CA LYS A 53 3.77 13.68 1.70
C LYS A 53 3.86 14.93 0.81
N LYS A 54 4.53 14.82 -0.33
CA LYS A 54 4.72 15.91 -1.29
C LYS A 54 3.39 16.39 -1.87
N HIS A 55 2.43 15.49 -2.08
CA HIS A 55 1.10 15.81 -2.59
C HIS A 55 0.11 16.22 -1.50
N GLY A 56 0.56 16.37 -0.27
CA GLY A 56 -0.24 16.92 0.83
C GLY A 56 -1.04 15.89 1.60
N PHE A 57 -0.86 14.59 1.35
CA PHE A 57 -1.52 13.55 2.14
C PHE A 57 -0.88 13.42 3.52
N GLY A 58 -1.69 13.10 4.51
CA GLY A 58 -1.22 12.92 5.89
C GLY A 58 -0.98 11.48 6.29
N VAL A 59 -1.57 10.53 5.58
CA VAL A 59 -1.48 9.09 5.87
C VAL A 59 -1.45 8.31 4.57
N LEU A 60 -0.58 7.30 4.50
CA LEU A 60 -0.58 6.30 3.43
C LEU A 60 -1.10 4.99 3.99
N GLN A 61 -2.10 4.40 3.35
CA GLN A 61 -2.72 3.15 3.77
C GLN A 61 -2.69 2.12 2.64
N PHE A 62 -2.34 0.88 2.99
CA PHE A 62 -2.54 -0.28 2.11
C PHE A 62 -3.74 -1.07 2.63
N ASN A 63 -4.75 -1.25 1.79
CA ASN A 63 -6.03 -1.83 2.21
C ASN A 63 -6.05 -3.35 2.24
N ALA A 64 -5.31 -4.00 1.34
CA ALA A 64 -5.48 -5.42 1.10
C ALA A 64 -4.13 -6.13 0.94
N VAL A 65 -3.35 -6.14 2.01
CA VAL A 65 -2.11 -6.92 2.04
C VAL A 65 -2.47 -8.35 2.44
N VAL A 66 -2.27 -9.30 1.53
CA VAL A 66 -2.61 -10.70 1.79
C VAL A 66 -1.73 -11.23 2.93
N ALA A 67 -2.36 -11.87 3.91
CA ALA A 67 -1.67 -12.29 5.15
C ALA A 67 -0.50 -13.25 4.89
N SER A 68 -0.59 -14.09 3.87
CA SER A 68 0.48 -15.03 3.50
C SER A 68 1.66 -14.38 2.77
N ASN A 69 1.53 -13.12 2.36
CA ASN A 69 2.61 -12.39 1.71
C ASN A 69 3.57 -11.83 2.76
N VAL A 70 4.35 -12.73 3.36
CA VAL A 70 5.25 -12.36 4.46
C VAL A 70 6.36 -11.39 4.04
N HIS A 71 6.81 -11.46 2.79
CA HIS A 71 7.83 -10.53 2.29
C HIS A 71 7.31 -9.10 2.29
N ALA A 72 6.11 -8.88 1.78
CA ALA A 72 5.49 -7.55 1.77
C ALA A 72 5.24 -7.05 3.20
N ARG A 73 4.73 -7.92 4.06
CA ARG A 73 4.44 -7.56 5.45
C ARG A 73 5.71 -7.15 6.21
N HIS A 74 6.79 -7.92 6.07
CA HIS A 74 8.08 -7.58 6.67
C HIS A 74 8.63 -6.26 6.12
N LEU A 75 8.48 -6.04 4.82
CA LEU A 75 8.90 -4.80 4.19
C LEU A 75 8.17 -3.59 4.78
N TYR A 76 6.86 -3.67 4.89
CA TYR A 76 6.05 -2.57 5.43
C TYR A 76 6.40 -2.30 6.90
N GLU A 77 6.52 -3.35 7.71
CA GLU A 77 6.88 -3.23 9.13
C GLU A 77 8.27 -2.62 9.30
N ARG A 78 9.23 -3.03 8.46
CA ARG A 78 10.58 -2.48 8.48
C ARG A 78 10.60 -0.99 8.12
N LEU A 79 9.71 -0.57 7.22
CA LEU A 79 9.60 0.84 6.81
C LEU A 79 8.74 1.68 7.77
N GLY A 80 8.26 1.09 8.83
CA GLY A 80 7.52 1.81 9.88
C GLY A 80 6.01 1.79 9.74
N PHE A 81 5.46 0.98 8.84
CA PHE A 81 4.01 0.80 8.75
C PHE A 81 3.50 0.00 9.94
N VAL A 82 2.28 0.30 10.36
CA VAL A 82 1.60 -0.37 11.47
C VAL A 82 0.42 -1.17 10.92
N GLN A 83 0.31 -2.43 11.32
CA GLN A 83 -0.82 -3.28 10.97
C GLN A 83 -2.06 -2.87 11.77
N LEU A 84 -3.17 -2.63 11.07
CA LEU A 84 -4.43 -2.24 11.69
C LEU A 84 -5.23 -3.42 12.22
N GLY A 85 -4.94 -4.61 11.75
CA GLY A 85 -5.68 -5.81 12.13
C GLY A 85 -5.66 -6.85 11.02
N THR A 86 -6.60 -7.78 11.08
CA THR A 86 -6.77 -8.84 10.09
C THR A 86 -8.24 -8.96 9.74
N ILE A 87 -8.55 -9.00 8.44
CA ILE A 87 -9.90 -9.24 7.95
C ILE A 87 -9.93 -10.67 7.41
N PRO A 88 -10.63 -11.60 8.09
CA PRO A 88 -10.70 -12.99 7.64
C PRO A 88 -11.36 -13.09 6.26
N GLY A 89 -10.74 -13.85 5.36
CA GLY A 89 -11.30 -14.09 4.04
C GLY A 89 -11.49 -12.85 3.19
N GLY A 90 -10.73 -11.80 3.43
CA GLY A 90 -10.91 -10.52 2.75
C GLY A 90 -10.45 -10.47 1.31
N PHE A 91 -9.71 -11.48 0.84
CA PHE A 91 -9.19 -11.53 -0.52
C PHE A 91 -9.57 -12.84 -1.21
N ARG A 92 -10.28 -12.72 -2.34
CA ARG A 92 -10.66 -13.89 -3.14
C ARG A 92 -9.54 -14.22 -4.13
N MET A 93 -9.01 -15.43 -4.02
CA MET A 93 -7.96 -15.94 -4.91
C MET A 93 -8.55 -16.36 -6.26
N LYS A 94 -7.70 -16.53 -7.26
CA LYS A 94 -8.12 -16.95 -8.61
C LYS A 94 -8.79 -18.32 -8.63
N ASP A 95 -8.39 -19.21 -7.72
CA ASP A 95 -8.98 -20.56 -7.63
C ASP A 95 -10.30 -20.60 -6.87
N GLY A 96 -10.79 -19.44 -6.40
CA GLY A 96 -12.04 -19.32 -5.65
C GLY A 96 -11.87 -19.44 -4.13
N SER A 97 -10.69 -19.78 -3.64
CA SER A 97 -10.43 -19.77 -2.20
C SER A 97 -10.28 -18.34 -1.68
N TYR A 98 -10.31 -18.18 -0.37
CA TYR A 98 -10.16 -16.87 0.29
C TYR A 98 -8.97 -16.86 1.20
N GLU A 99 -8.27 -15.74 1.27
CA GLU A 99 -7.19 -15.52 2.22
C GLU A 99 -7.50 -14.29 3.06
N ASP A 100 -6.88 -14.24 4.24
CA ASP A 100 -7.00 -13.08 5.12
C ASP A 100 -6.20 -11.91 4.58
N ILE A 101 -6.64 -10.69 4.90
CA ILE A 101 -5.88 -9.48 4.55
C ILE A 101 -5.55 -8.70 5.81
N CYS A 102 -4.43 -7.99 5.75
CA CYS A 102 -3.93 -7.16 6.83
C CYS A 102 -3.77 -5.72 6.32
N PRO A 103 -4.66 -4.80 6.71
CA PRO A 103 -4.47 -3.40 6.37
C PRO A 103 -3.29 -2.81 7.15
N TYR A 104 -2.52 -1.95 6.49
CA TYR A 104 -1.37 -1.25 7.07
C TYR A 104 -1.48 0.25 6.84
N TYR A 105 -0.94 1.05 7.73
CA TYR A 105 -0.86 2.49 7.54
C TYR A 105 0.47 3.06 7.99
N HIS A 106 0.80 4.23 7.48
CA HIS A 106 1.97 5.01 7.88
C HIS A 106 1.61 6.49 7.86
N VAL A 107 1.92 7.19 8.95
CA VAL A 107 1.76 8.65 9.00
C VAL A 107 2.86 9.30 8.16
N LEU A 108 2.49 10.25 7.35
CA LEU A 108 3.40 10.94 6.42
C LEU A 108 3.99 12.23 6.98
#